data_6e6cf850ea8538d30561bbb547c929e5
#
_entry.id   6e6cf850ea8538d30561bbb547c929e5
#
_cell.length_a   1.000
_cell.length_b   1.000
_cell.length_c   1.000
_cell.angle_alpha   90.00
_cell.angle_beta   90.00
_cell.angle_gamma   90.00
#
_symmetry.space_group_name_H-M   'P 1'
#
loop_
_entity.id
_entity.type
_entity.pdbx_description
1 polymer ?
#
loop_
_entity_poly.entity_id
_entity_poly.type
_entity_poly.pdbx_seq_one_letter_code
_entity_poly.pdbx_strand_id
1 'polypeptide(L)'
;LISSNRAKWNGVYFEYRKSAPDKIPQHSSQQHLIIINTQVHEQTEYEQQLGDQLRYDQLKTGDVIIIPANVENGARWYTEHCYVLLSIDPMLFRNSALNLVDSDESYLKPQFAKSDPFLHGVGLALKQELELRQNANQLYIDSLTATMIAYLVKNYTFHKRNSEYFGSLSKAKVQQVMDYINDNLYENISLTELAKLVSVTPNYFSTTFKRVVGISPCQYIIRCKIDRAKQLLANRELPISSIANDLSFSHQSHLNYHFKRLVGTTPRSFRKSC
;
A
#
# COMPACT_ATOMS: atom_id res chain seq x y z
N LEU A 1 24.78 3.33 0.25
CA LEU A 1 23.50 2.66 0.19
C LEU A 1 23.62 1.18 0.56
N ILE A 2 22.86 0.73 1.57
CA ILE A 2 22.70 -0.68 1.93
C ILE A 2 21.20 -0.96 1.89
N SER A 3 20.75 -2.03 1.23
CA SER A 3 19.32 -2.32 1.09
C SER A 3 18.98 -3.81 1.25
N SER A 4 17.75 -4.10 1.67
CA SER A 4 17.19 -5.43 1.79
C SER A 4 16.71 -6.03 0.46
N ASN A 5 16.95 -5.37 -0.68
CA ASN A 5 16.50 -5.83 -2.01
C ASN A 5 16.95 -7.26 -2.36
N ARG A 6 18.05 -7.72 -1.79
CA ARG A 6 18.60 -9.08 -1.96
C ARG A 6 18.30 -10.00 -0.76
N ALA A 7 17.81 -9.44 0.33
CA ALA A 7 17.40 -10.18 1.51
C ALA A 7 15.87 -10.38 1.42
N LYS A 8 15.39 -11.61 1.54
CA LYS A 8 13.96 -11.95 1.47
C LYS A 8 13.23 -11.53 2.75
N TRP A 9 13.12 -10.22 3.00
CA TRP A 9 12.35 -9.69 4.13
C TRP A 9 10.88 -9.63 3.73
N ASN A 10 10.05 -10.40 4.42
CA ASN A 10 8.65 -10.57 4.06
C ASN A 10 7.84 -9.28 4.21
N GLY A 11 7.51 -8.63 3.07
CA GLY A 11 6.57 -7.50 3.02
C GLY A 11 7.09 -6.15 3.52
N VAL A 12 8.36 -6.08 3.94
CA VAL A 12 9.01 -4.83 4.34
C VAL A 12 10.30 -4.64 3.55
N TYR A 13 10.38 -3.52 2.86
CA TYR A 13 11.62 -3.08 2.23
C TYR A 13 12.37 -2.15 3.18
N PHE A 14 13.64 -2.39 3.36
CA PHE A 14 14.53 -1.63 4.25
C PHE A 14 15.73 -1.11 3.47
N GLU A 15 16.08 0.14 3.70
CA GLU A 15 17.21 0.79 3.07
C GLU A 15 17.91 1.75 4.05
N TYR A 16 19.23 1.66 4.15
CA TYR A 16 20.04 2.65 4.84
C TYR A 16 20.74 3.54 3.82
N ARG A 17 20.56 4.83 3.97
CA ARG A 17 21.11 5.86 3.09
C ARG A 17 21.95 6.86 3.86
N LYS A 18 23.06 7.24 3.25
CA LYS A 18 23.78 8.49 3.51
C LYS A 18 23.44 9.44 2.37
N SER A 19 22.84 10.57 2.66
CA SER A 19 22.33 11.52 1.66
C SER A 19 23.02 12.86 1.80
N ALA A 20 23.63 13.32 0.72
CA ALA A 20 24.11 14.70 0.58
C ALA A 20 22.90 15.67 0.51
N PRO A 21 23.12 16.99 0.65
CA PRO A 21 22.06 17.98 0.42
C PRO A 21 21.30 17.72 -0.89
N ASP A 22 19.97 17.65 -0.82
CA ASP A 22 19.14 17.31 -1.97
C ASP A 22 17.68 17.77 -1.77
N LYS A 23 16.88 17.58 -2.81
CA LYS A 23 15.44 17.86 -2.82
C LYS A 23 14.69 16.68 -3.44
N ILE A 24 13.72 16.16 -2.74
CA ILE A 24 12.73 15.22 -3.27
C ILE A 24 11.50 16.04 -3.69
N PRO A 25 11.15 16.09 -5.00
CA PRO A 25 9.95 16.77 -5.46
C PRO A 25 8.69 16.07 -4.89
N GLN A 26 7.56 16.78 -4.92
CA GLN A 26 6.29 16.21 -4.51
C GLN A 26 5.97 14.94 -5.29
N HIS A 27 5.67 13.88 -4.56
CA HIS A 27 5.26 12.59 -5.09
C HIS A 27 4.42 11.84 -4.04
N SER A 28 3.80 10.74 -4.43
CA SER A 28 3.14 9.84 -3.49
C SER A 28 3.64 8.41 -3.68
N SER A 29 3.76 7.66 -2.58
CA SER A 29 4.12 6.24 -2.57
C SER A 29 2.87 5.40 -2.38
N GLN A 30 2.82 4.21 -3.00
CA GLN A 30 1.79 3.21 -2.72
C GLN A 30 2.05 2.45 -1.40
N GLN A 31 3.21 2.63 -0.78
CA GLN A 31 3.60 2.02 0.47
C GLN A 31 3.65 3.06 1.59
N HIS A 32 3.46 2.62 2.83
CA HIS A 32 3.79 3.44 3.99
C HIS A 32 5.29 3.59 4.10
N LEU A 33 5.78 4.82 4.29
CA LEU A 33 7.19 5.10 4.46
C LEU A 33 7.47 5.55 5.89
N ILE A 34 8.44 4.93 6.53
CA ILE A 34 8.95 5.30 7.85
C ILE A 34 10.43 5.69 7.66
N ILE A 35 10.73 6.95 7.90
CA ILE A 35 12.09 7.49 7.79
C ILE A 35 12.62 7.72 9.20
N ILE A 36 13.74 7.11 9.53
CA ILE A 36 14.38 7.19 10.85
C ILE A 36 15.77 7.81 10.67
N ASN A 37 15.97 9.00 11.19
CA ASN A 37 17.22 9.71 11.09
C ASN A 37 18.22 9.14 12.10
N THR A 38 19.26 8.47 11.61
CA THR A 38 20.23 7.74 12.46
C THR A 38 21.45 8.56 12.78
N GLN A 39 21.81 9.51 11.93
CA GLN A 39 22.92 10.44 12.15
C GLN A 39 22.63 11.75 11.42
N VAL A 40 22.48 12.81 12.17
CA VAL A 40 22.23 14.16 11.68
C VAL A 40 23.24 15.10 12.31
N HIS A 41 23.89 15.94 11.49
CA HIS A 41 24.77 16.98 12.00
C HIS A 41 23.97 18.10 12.67
N GLU A 42 24.56 18.79 13.64
CA GLU A 42 23.94 19.93 14.30
C GLU A 42 23.47 20.97 13.27
N GLN A 43 22.24 21.52 13.49
CA GLN A 43 21.63 22.54 12.64
C GLN A 43 21.26 22.12 11.21
N THR A 44 20.89 20.87 10.98
CA THR A 44 20.34 20.46 9.68
C THR A 44 18.96 21.05 9.47
N GLU A 45 18.87 22.11 8.67
CA GLU A 45 17.60 22.65 8.21
C GLU A 45 16.91 21.66 7.28
N TYR A 46 15.60 21.50 7.49
CA TYR A 46 14.79 20.53 6.78
C TYR A 46 13.40 21.12 6.46
N GLU A 47 13.05 21.10 5.18
CA GLU A 47 11.73 21.43 4.69
C GLU A 47 10.99 20.14 4.40
N GLN A 48 9.77 20.00 4.88
CA GLN A 48 8.96 18.83 4.62
C GLN A 48 7.52 19.21 4.30
N GLN A 49 7.02 18.66 3.22
CA GLN A 49 5.61 18.69 2.86
C GLN A 49 4.98 17.32 3.08
N LEU A 50 3.86 17.28 3.80
CA LEU A 50 3.00 16.10 3.96
C LEU A 50 1.54 16.53 3.71
N GLY A 51 0.96 16.05 2.60
CA GLY A 51 -0.33 16.55 2.11
C GLY A 51 -0.27 18.06 1.87
N ASP A 52 -1.23 18.78 2.41
CA ASP A 52 -1.32 20.26 2.27
C ASP A 52 -0.45 21.02 3.28
N GLN A 53 0.26 20.32 4.18
CA GLN A 53 1.05 20.96 5.23
C GLN A 53 2.53 21.02 4.87
N LEU A 54 3.10 22.23 4.89
CA LEU A 54 4.52 22.49 4.77
C LEU A 54 5.10 22.91 6.12
N ARG A 55 6.21 22.28 6.53
CA ARG A 55 6.95 22.64 7.75
C ARG A 55 8.42 22.86 7.47
N TYR A 56 9.00 23.76 8.25
CA TYR A 56 10.42 24.07 8.32
C TYR A 56 10.89 23.72 9.73
N ASP A 57 11.74 22.72 9.86
CA ASP A 57 12.20 22.21 11.14
C ASP A 57 13.73 22.00 11.12
N GLN A 58 14.30 21.80 12.29
CA GLN A 58 15.66 21.31 12.43
C GLN A 58 15.63 19.81 12.67
N LEU A 59 16.19 19.05 11.75
CA LEU A 59 16.28 17.60 11.84
C LEU A 59 17.31 17.19 12.89
N LYS A 60 16.97 16.16 13.67
CA LYS A 60 17.85 15.63 14.75
C LYS A 60 18.00 14.11 14.61
N THR A 61 19.10 13.61 15.12
CA THR A 61 19.30 12.18 15.29
C THR A 61 18.19 11.59 16.19
N GLY A 62 17.58 10.50 15.75
CA GLY A 62 16.43 9.89 16.42
C GLY A 62 15.08 10.42 15.99
N ASP A 63 15.03 11.46 15.13
CA ASP A 63 13.77 11.92 14.56
C ASP A 63 13.20 10.90 13.57
N VAL A 64 11.90 10.69 13.68
CA VAL A 64 11.14 9.77 12.84
C VAL A 64 10.09 10.55 12.07
N ILE A 65 9.97 10.25 10.78
CA ILE A 65 8.97 10.80 9.88
C ILE A 65 8.12 9.64 9.39
N ILE A 66 6.79 9.79 9.43
CA ILE A 66 5.85 8.78 8.98
C ILE A 66 5.00 9.35 7.84
N ILE A 67 5.07 8.70 6.69
CA ILE A 67 4.33 9.07 5.49
C ILE A 67 3.40 7.92 5.13
N PRO A 68 2.10 8.06 5.36
CA PRO A 68 1.13 7.05 4.96
C PRO A 68 1.09 6.85 3.45
N ALA A 69 0.73 5.65 3.00
CA ALA A 69 0.54 5.36 1.59
C ALA A 69 -0.46 6.34 0.94
N ASN A 70 -0.16 6.75 -0.28
CA ASN A 70 -0.94 7.70 -1.09
C ASN A 70 -1.04 9.14 -0.52
N VAL A 71 -0.24 9.48 0.49
CA VAL A 71 -0.08 10.87 0.93
C VAL A 71 0.99 11.53 0.08
N GLU A 72 0.67 12.68 -0.50
CA GLU A 72 1.66 13.51 -1.20
C GLU A 72 2.72 13.99 -0.21
N ASN A 73 3.97 13.82 -0.59
CA ASN A 73 5.09 14.23 0.23
C ASN A 73 6.23 14.79 -0.62
N GLY A 74 6.98 15.67 -0.05
CA GLY A 74 8.20 16.26 -0.62
C GLY A 74 9.11 16.70 0.52
N ALA A 75 10.41 16.76 0.26
CA ALA A 75 11.37 17.18 1.28
C ALA A 75 12.56 17.88 0.64
N ARG A 76 13.22 18.74 1.42
CA ARG A 76 14.48 19.37 1.08
C ARG A 76 15.35 19.47 2.33
N TRP A 77 16.63 19.14 2.19
CA TRP A 77 17.61 19.23 3.26
C TRP A 77 18.90 19.85 2.74
N TYR A 78 19.61 20.53 3.62
CA TYR A 78 20.73 21.40 3.26
C TYR A 78 22.07 20.88 3.74
N THR A 79 22.09 19.82 4.57
CA THR A 79 23.31 19.20 5.07
C THR A 79 23.25 17.68 4.91
N GLU A 80 24.41 17.05 4.84
CA GLU A 80 24.51 15.60 4.78
C GLU A 80 23.94 14.96 6.05
N HIS A 81 23.16 13.90 5.92
CA HIS A 81 22.65 13.10 7.02
C HIS A 81 22.46 11.63 6.62
N CYS A 82 22.36 10.77 7.64
CA CYS A 82 22.09 9.36 7.45
C CYS A 82 20.71 8.98 7.98
N TYR A 83 19.99 8.17 7.23
CA TYR A 83 18.67 7.69 7.63
C TYR A 83 18.41 6.26 7.17
N VAL A 84 17.49 5.64 7.87
CA VAL A 84 16.87 4.38 7.51
C VAL A 84 15.50 4.72 6.87
N LEU A 85 15.23 4.12 5.72
CA LEU A 85 13.94 4.12 5.07
C LEU A 85 13.33 2.71 5.16
N LEU A 86 12.15 2.62 5.76
CA LEU A 86 11.33 1.41 5.73
C LEU A 86 10.10 1.67 4.87
N SER A 87 9.86 0.77 3.94
CA SER A 87 8.63 0.75 3.14
C SER A 87 7.80 -0.45 3.54
N ILE A 88 6.56 -0.21 3.97
CA ILE A 88 5.64 -1.24 4.48
C ILE A 88 4.43 -1.31 3.56
N ASP A 89 4.11 -2.52 3.12
CA ASP A 89 2.90 -2.77 2.35
C ASP A 89 1.65 -2.43 3.19
N PRO A 90 0.70 -1.62 2.68
CA PRO A 90 -0.50 -1.26 3.43
C PRO A 90 -1.37 -2.45 3.83
N MET A 91 -1.36 -3.55 3.04
CA MET A 91 -2.10 -4.76 3.38
C MET A 91 -1.44 -5.52 4.53
N LEU A 92 -0.10 -5.60 4.53
CA LEU A 92 0.64 -6.18 5.65
C LEU A 92 0.38 -5.37 6.93
N PHE A 93 0.47 -4.04 6.87
CA PHE A 93 0.20 -3.16 8.00
C PHE A 93 -1.22 -3.37 8.55
N ARG A 94 -2.21 -3.37 7.66
CA ARG A 94 -3.62 -3.58 8.01
C ARG A 94 -3.86 -4.95 8.65
N ASN A 95 -3.35 -6.03 8.06
CA ASN A 95 -3.55 -7.38 8.58
C ASN A 95 -2.94 -7.52 9.99
N SER A 96 -1.78 -6.91 10.21
CA SER A 96 -1.16 -6.85 11.52
C SER A 96 -1.98 -6.01 12.51
N ALA A 97 -2.54 -4.89 12.06
CA ALA A 97 -3.40 -4.03 12.88
C ALA A 97 -4.70 -4.72 13.29
N LEU A 98 -5.34 -5.47 12.40
CA LEU A 98 -6.57 -6.22 12.68
C LEU A 98 -6.38 -7.31 13.75
N ASN A 99 -5.19 -7.88 13.84
CA ASN A 99 -4.85 -8.86 14.89
C ASN A 99 -4.59 -8.21 16.26
N LEU A 100 -4.38 -6.90 16.31
CA LEU A 100 -4.01 -6.17 17.52
C LEU A 100 -5.12 -5.29 18.09
N VAL A 101 -6.11 -4.92 17.26
CA VAL A 101 -7.17 -3.96 17.63
C VAL A 101 -8.50 -4.39 17.02
N ASP A 102 -9.53 -4.48 17.86
CA ASP A 102 -10.94 -4.79 17.48
C ASP A 102 -11.60 -3.67 16.63
N SER A 103 -10.86 -2.83 15.94
CA SER A 103 -11.41 -1.74 15.14
C SER A 103 -11.16 -1.96 13.65
N ASP A 104 -12.22 -1.91 12.87
CA ASP A 104 -12.24 -2.10 11.41
C ASP A 104 -11.40 -1.07 10.61
N GLU A 105 -10.93 0.01 11.23
CA GLU A 105 -10.21 1.09 10.56
C GLU A 105 -9.07 1.68 11.42
N SER A 106 -7.88 1.13 11.24
CA SER A 106 -6.64 1.74 11.75
C SER A 106 -5.90 2.43 10.59
N TYR A 107 -5.84 3.75 10.62
CA TYR A 107 -5.10 4.56 9.64
C TYR A 107 -3.81 5.08 10.26
N LEU A 108 -2.70 4.86 9.57
CA LEU A 108 -1.42 5.45 9.98
C LEU A 108 -1.49 6.97 9.87
N LYS A 109 -1.07 7.67 10.93
CA LYS A 109 -1.05 9.14 10.98
C LYS A 109 0.18 9.69 10.25
N PRO A 110 0.05 10.72 9.40
CA PRO A 110 1.21 11.49 8.97
C PRO A 110 1.93 12.07 10.20
N GLN A 111 3.24 11.90 10.26
CA GLN A 111 4.07 12.45 11.33
C GLN A 111 5.27 13.17 10.72
N PHE A 112 5.37 14.47 10.98
CA PHE A 112 6.59 15.24 10.71
C PHE A 112 7.71 14.82 11.68
N ALA A 113 8.93 15.22 11.37
CA ALA A 113 10.11 14.88 12.16
C ALA A 113 9.85 15.06 13.67
N LYS A 114 9.96 13.97 14.42
CA LYS A 114 9.75 13.93 15.85
C LYS A 114 10.56 12.80 16.46
N SER A 115 11.24 13.08 17.57
CA SER A 115 12.05 12.06 18.26
C SER A 115 11.19 10.90 18.75
N ASP A 116 11.63 9.68 18.39
CA ASP A 116 11.07 8.43 18.88
C ASP A 116 12.21 7.43 19.18
N PRO A 117 12.61 7.32 20.45
CA PRO A 117 13.71 6.44 20.85
C PRO A 117 13.48 4.97 20.54
N PHE A 118 12.22 4.51 20.57
CA PHE A 118 11.90 3.11 20.27
C PHE A 118 12.10 2.79 18.78
N LEU A 119 11.49 3.58 17.91
CA LEU A 119 11.66 3.40 16.46
C LEU A 119 13.11 3.61 16.02
N HIS A 120 13.82 4.56 16.64
CA HIS A 120 15.24 4.76 16.39
C HIS A 120 16.06 3.52 16.75
N GLY A 121 15.83 2.92 17.93
CA GLY A 121 16.51 1.69 18.35
C GLY A 121 16.23 0.52 17.41
N VAL A 122 14.98 0.32 17.00
CA VAL A 122 14.59 -0.72 16.03
C VAL A 122 15.28 -0.47 14.68
N GLY A 123 15.30 0.77 14.19
CA GLY A 123 15.98 1.13 12.95
C GLY A 123 17.48 0.82 12.96
N LEU A 124 18.15 1.09 14.06
CA LEU A 124 19.57 0.77 14.24
C LEU A 124 19.82 -0.75 14.29
N ALA A 125 18.96 -1.51 14.98
CA ALA A 125 19.05 -2.96 15.04
C ALA A 125 18.87 -3.60 13.66
N LEU A 126 17.88 -3.16 12.89
CA LEU A 126 17.66 -3.63 11.52
C LEU A 126 18.81 -3.25 10.58
N LYS A 127 19.41 -2.06 10.76
CA LYS A 127 20.61 -1.66 10.03
C LYS A 127 21.78 -2.61 10.30
N GLN A 128 22.00 -2.96 11.56
CA GLN A 128 23.06 -3.89 11.95
C GLN A 128 22.88 -5.27 11.29
N GLU A 129 21.66 -5.81 11.26
CA GLU A 129 21.37 -7.08 10.57
C GLU A 129 21.66 -7.01 9.06
N LEU A 130 21.37 -5.87 8.41
CA LEU A 130 21.74 -5.67 7.00
C LEU A 130 23.25 -5.67 6.76
N GLU A 131 24.02 -5.15 7.70
CA GLU A 131 25.49 -5.10 7.62
C GLU A 131 26.10 -6.50 7.76
N LEU A 132 25.46 -7.43 8.48
CA LEU A 132 25.86 -8.82 8.63
C LEU A 132 25.68 -9.67 7.36
N ARG A 133 24.91 -9.18 6.37
CA ARG A 133 24.67 -9.81 5.05
C ARG A 133 24.20 -11.27 5.12
N GLN A 134 25.13 -12.24 4.94
CA GLN A 134 24.81 -13.67 4.87
C GLN A 134 24.48 -14.31 6.23
N ASN A 135 24.83 -13.65 7.32
CA ASN A 135 24.61 -14.13 8.70
C ASN A 135 23.42 -13.43 9.39
N ALA A 136 22.60 -12.69 8.65
CA ALA A 136 21.43 -12.04 9.21
C ALA A 136 20.42 -13.06 9.75
N ASN A 137 19.94 -12.83 10.97
CA ASN A 137 18.98 -13.72 11.61
C ASN A 137 17.55 -13.36 11.19
N GLN A 138 16.96 -14.15 10.30
CA GLN A 138 15.61 -13.89 9.77
C GLN A 138 14.55 -13.81 10.86
N LEU A 139 14.59 -14.71 11.85
CA LEU A 139 13.64 -14.69 12.96
C LEU A 139 13.73 -13.40 13.77
N TYR A 140 14.95 -12.90 13.99
CA TYR A 140 15.16 -11.63 14.69
C TYR A 140 14.61 -10.45 13.89
N ILE A 141 14.86 -10.41 12.58
CA ILE A 141 14.35 -9.39 11.65
C ILE A 141 12.82 -9.39 11.64
N ASP A 142 12.21 -10.56 11.50
CA ASP A 142 10.75 -10.71 11.49
C ASP A 142 10.13 -10.27 12.83
N SER A 143 10.79 -10.59 13.96
CA SER A 143 10.34 -10.17 15.29
C SER A 143 10.44 -8.66 15.50
N LEU A 144 11.54 -8.03 15.08
CA LEU A 144 11.71 -6.58 15.13
C LEU A 144 10.68 -5.87 14.26
N THR A 145 10.42 -6.39 13.06
CA THR A 145 9.46 -5.85 12.13
C THR A 145 8.04 -5.94 12.69
N ALA A 146 7.65 -7.10 13.21
CA ALA A 146 6.34 -7.28 13.84
C ALA A 146 6.16 -6.36 15.06
N THR A 147 7.18 -6.23 15.90
CA THR A 147 7.16 -5.34 17.06
C THR A 147 7.06 -3.88 16.66
N MET A 148 7.76 -3.46 15.61
CA MET A 148 7.67 -2.11 15.05
C MET A 148 6.26 -1.82 14.52
N ILE A 149 5.67 -2.75 13.77
CA ILE A 149 4.30 -2.59 13.24
C ILE A 149 3.31 -2.48 14.40
N ALA A 150 3.41 -3.33 15.41
CA ALA A 150 2.58 -3.28 16.60
C ALA A 150 2.69 -1.93 17.34
N TYR A 151 3.91 -1.42 17.46
CA TYR A 151 4.17 -0.12 18.05
C TYR A 151 3.57 1.03 17.23
N LEU A 152 3.71 1.00 15.89
CA LEU A 152 3.10 1.98 14.98
C LEU A 152 1.58 1.95 15.09
N VAL A 153 0.97 0.77 15.14
CA VAL A 153 -0.48 0.61 15.32
C VAL A 153 -0.92 1.23 16.64
N LYS A 154 -0.19 1.00 17.72
CA LYS A 154 -0.54 1.51 19.05
C LYS A 154 -0.40 3.03 19.16
N ASN A 155 0.67 3.61 18.61
CA ASN A 155 1.06 4.99 18.90
C ASN A 155 0.80 5.97 17.74
N TYR A 156 0.72 5.46 16.50
CA TYR A 156 0.68 6.27 15.29
C TYR A 156 -0.52 5.99 14.39
N THR A 157 -1.60 5.39 14.95
CA THR A 157 -2.86 5.24 14.22
C THR A 157 -3.98 6.09 14.80
N PHE A 158 -4.93 6.42 13.95
CA PHE A 158 -6.23 6.90 14.39
C PHE A 158 -7.11 5.68 14.60
N HIS A 159 -7.58 5.46 15.82
CA HIS A 159 -8.70 4.57 16.08
C HIS A 159 -9.97 5.40 15.93
N LYS A 160 -10.74 5.14 14.92
CA LYS A 160 -12.07 5.73 14.81
C LYS A 160 -13.00 5.00 15.76
N ARG A 161 -12.98 5.37 17.04
CA ARG A 161 -14.12 5.09 17.93
C ARG A 161 -15.30 5.89 17.38
N ASN A 162 -16.40 5.18 17.07
CA ASN A 162 -17.72 5.68 16.75
C ASN A 162 -17.90 7.21 17.01
N SER A 163 -17.59 8.03 16.04
CA SER A 163 -18.15 9.35 15.94
C SER A 163 -18.93 9.38 14.63
N GLU A 164 -20.18 9.70 14.74
CA GLU A 164 -21.16 9.96 13.70
C GLU A 164 -20.65 10.97 12.68
N TYR A 165 -19.81 10.53 11.76
CA TYR A 165 -19.55 11.26 10.52
C TYR A 165 -19.55 10.25 9.36
N PHE A 166 -20.64 10.30 8.62
CA PHE A 166 -20.88 9.79 7.28
C PHE A 166 -19.83 8.84 6.71
N GLY A 167 -20.14 7.53 6.79
CA GLY A 167 -19.95 6.68 5.61
C GLY A 167 -18.57 6.11 5.37
N SER A 168 -17.88 5.45 6.30
CA SER A 168 -16.90 4.44 5.87
C SER A 168 -17.66 3.16 5.50
N LEU A 169 -17.32 2.59 4.32
CA LEU A 169 -17.76 1.24 4.01
C LEU A 169 -17.11 0.32 5.04
N SER A 170 -17.89 -0.28 5.94
CA SER A 170 -17.37 -1.28 6.88
C SER A 170 -16.74 -2.43 6.10
N LYS A 171 -15.82 -3.15 6.72
CA LYS A 171 -15.19 -4.33 6.11
C LYS A 171 -16.25 -5.33 5.61
N ALA A 172 -17.32 -5.50 6.36
CA ALA A 172 -18.46 -6.35 5.98
C ALA A 172 -19.13 -5.84 4.69
N LYS A 173 -19.35 -4.51 4.56
CA LYS A 173 -19.91 -3.92 3.34
C LYS A 173 -18.97 -4.02 2.14
N VAL A 174 -17.67 -3.86 2.35
CA VAL A 174 -16.68 -4.06 1.28
C VAL A 174 -16.66 -5.53 0.85
N GLN A 175 -16.66 -6.46 1.80
CA GLN A 175 -16.73 -7.89 1.51
C GLN A 175 -18.03 -8.24 0.77
N GLN A 176 -19.16 -7.73 1.21
CA GLN A 176 -20.46 -7.90 0.53
C GLN A 176 -20.40 -7.43 -0.93
N VAL A 177 -19.74 -6.30 -1.21
CA VAL A 177 -19.55 -5.80 -2.58
C VAL A 177 -18.62 -6.72 -3.37
N MET A 178 -17.54 -7.20 -2.77
CA MET A 178 -16.59 -8.10 -3.44
C MET A 178 -17.24 -9.44 -3.77
N ASP A 179 -18.02 -10.00 -2.86
CA ASP A 179 -18.81 -11.23 -3.08
C ASP A 179 -19.83 -11.02 -4.19
N TYR A 180 -20.59 -9.93 -4.14
CA TYR A 180 -21.54 -9.57 -5.18
C TYR A 180 -20.88 -9.45 -6.56
N ILE A 181 -19.71 -8.82 -6.65
CA ILE A 181 -18.95 -8.73 -7.92
C ILE A 181 -18.57 -10.12 -8.42
N ASN A 182 -18.07 -11.00 -7.54
CA ASN A 182 -17.63 -12.35 -7.92
C ASN A 182 -18.81 -13.22 -8.39
N ASP A 183 -19.97 -13.08 -7.78
CA ASP A 183 -21.19 -13.84 -8.12
C ASP A 183 -21.82 -13.36 -9.44
N ASN A 184 -21.59 -12.10 -9.81
CA ASN A 184 -22.22 -11.46 -10.98
C ASN A 184 -21.24 -11.07 -12.10
N LEU A 185 -20.09 -11.76 -12.22
CA LEU A 185 -19.05 -11.43 -13.22
C LEU A 185 -19.54 -11.48 -14.68
N TYR A 186 -20.59 -12.22 -14.93
CA TYR A 186 -21.20 -12.38 -16.26
C TYR A 186 -22.14 -11.22 -16.62
N GLU A 187 -22.41 -10.32 -15.69
CA GLU A 187 -23.29 -9.18 -15.86
C GLU A 187 -22.52 -7.86 -16.04
N ASN A 188 -23.25 -6.84 -16.49
CA ASN A 188 -22.70 -5.49 -16.59
C ASN A 188 -22.91 -4.74 -15.27
N ILE A 189 -22.00 -4.97 -14.31
CA ILE A 189 -22.06 -4.38 -12.98
C ILE A 189 -21.78 -2.88 -13.03
N SER A 190 -22.74 -2.07 -12.59
CA SER A 190 -22.61 -0.62 -12.55
C SER A 190 -22.13 -0.11 -11.18
N LEU A 191 -21.42 1.04 -11.21
CA LEU A 191 -21.00 1.72 -9.97
C LEU A 191 -22.20 2.12 -9.10
N THR A 192 -23.31 2.51 -9.74
CA THR A 192 -24.55 2.90 -9.06
C THR A 192 -25.19 1.74 -8.31
N GLU A 193 -25.16 0.57 -8.90
CA GLU A 193 -25.67 -0.67 -8.31
C GLU A 193 -24.86 -1.07 -7.08
N LEU A 194 -23.53 -1.09 -7.19
CA LEU A 194 -22.65 -1.39 -6.04
C LEU A 194 -22.81 -0.38 -4.90
N ALA A 195 -23.00 0.89 -5.22
CA ALA A 195 -23.24 1.93 -4.23
C ALA A 195 -24.60 1.75 -3.51
N LYS A 196 -25.65 1.35 -4.25
CA LYS A 196 -26.96 1.02 -3.68
C LYS A 196 -26.89 -0.19 -2.73
N LEU A 197 -26.14 -1.23 -3.08
CA LEU A 197 -25.97 -2.43 -2.26
C LEU A 197 -25.50 -2.11 -0.84
N VAL A 198 -24.69 -1.06 -0.68
CA VAL A 198 -24.14 -0.63 0.60
C VAL A 198 -24.75 0.68 1.13
N SER A 199 -25.82 1.17 0.47
CA SER A 199 -26.60 2.35 0.85
C SER A 199 -25.78 3.63 0.93
N VAL A 200 -24.98 3.91 -0.11
CA VAL A 200 -24.19 5.15 -0.24
C VAL A 200 -24.31 5.74 -1.65
N THR A 201 -23.81 6.97 -1.84
CA THR A 201 -23.75 7.57 -3.17
C THR A 201 -22.62 6.97 -4.02
N PRO A 202 -22.76 6.90 -5.36
CA PRO A 202 -21.74 6.33 -6.25
C PRO A 202 -20.37 6.99 -6.13
N ASN A 203 -20.32 8.30 -6.00
CA ASN A 203 -19.07 9.05 -5.84
C ASN A 203 -18.37 8.70 -4.52
N TYR A 204 -19.14 8.70 -3.44
CA TYR A 204 -18.65 8.30 -2.13
C TYR A 204 -18.17 6.85 -2.12
N PHE A 205 -18.96 5.93 -2.70
CA PHE A 205 -18.59 4.52 -2.85
C PHE A 205 -17.24 4.37 -3.58
N SER A 206 -17.11 5.00 -4.77
CA SER A 206 -15.90 4.89 -5.59
C SER A 206 -14.65 5.33 -4.84
N THR A 207 -14.71 6.49 -4.18
CA THR A 207 -13.60 7.04 -3.42
C THR A 207 -13.24 6.15 -2.23
N THR A 208 -14.26 5.70 -1.48
CA THR A 208 -14.05 4.91 -0.27
C THR A 208 -13.59 3.49 -0.60
N PHE A 209 -14.17 2.85 -1.62
CA PHE A 209 -13.74 1.54 -2.09
C PHE A 209 -12.27 1.57 -2.55
N LYS A 210 -11.90 2.58 -3.37
CA LYS A 210 -10.49 2.74 -3.79
C LYS A 210 -9.56 2.92 -2.61
N ARG A 211 -9.96 3.70 -1.60
CA ARG A 211 -9.16 3.90 -0.38
C ARG A 211 -8.99 2.60 0.41
N VAL A 212 -10.04 1.76 0.47
CA VAL A 212 -10.04 0.52 1.24
C VAL A 212 -9.35 -0.63 0.49
N VAL A 213 -9.65 -0.79 -0.82
CA VAL A 213 -9.18 -1.91 -1.64
C VAL A 213 -7.87 -1.59 -2.39
N GLY A 214 -7.50 -0.30 -2.46
CA GLY A 214 -6.29 0.17 -3.15
C GLY A 214 -6.50 0.46 -4.65
N ILE A 215 -7.58 -0.05 -5.25
CA ILE A 215 -7.93 0.15 -6.67
C ILE A 215 -9.40 0.55 -6.79
N SER A 216 -9.76 1.21 -7.90
CA SER A 216 -11.15 1.61 -8.12
C SER A 216 -12.06 0.40 -8.31
N PRO A 217 -13.38 0.52 -8.02
CA PRO A 217 -14.35 -0.57 -8.25
C PRO A 217 -14.29 -1.12 -9.67
N CYS A 218 -14.22 -0.26 -10.68
CA CYS A 218 -14.11 -0.69 -12.08
C CYS A 218 -12.83 -1.48 -12.36
N GLN A 219 -11.70 -1.07 -11.78
CA GLN A 219 -10.45 -1.82 -11.90
C GLN A 219 -10.54 -3.18 -11.20
N TYR A 220 -11.22 -3.25 -10.07
CA TYR A 220 -11.45 -4.49 -9.34
C TYR A 220 -12.30 -5.47 -10.16
N ILE A 221 -13.44 -5.01 -10.70
CA ILE A 221 -14.31 -5.81 -11.59
C ILE A 221 -13.52 -6.36 -12.78
N ILE A 222 -12.72 -5.50 -13.44
CA ILE A 222 -11.89 -5.94 -14.57
C ILE A 222 -10.90 -7.02 -14.14
N ARG A 223 -10.24 -6.89 -12.99
CA ARG A 223 -9.32 -7.92 -12.48
C ARG A 223 -10.04 -9.25 -12.27
N CYS A 224 -11.19 -9.26 -11.59
CA CYS A 224 -11.98 -10.46 -11.38
C CYS A 224 -12.39 -11.10 -12.71
N LYS A 225 -12.86 -10.30 -13.69
CA LYS A 225 -13.21 -10.79 -15.04
C LYS A 225 -11.98 -11.38 -15.77
N ILE A 226 -10.80 -10.78 -15.65
CA ILE A 226 -9.57 -11.32 -16.24
C ILE A 226 -9.16 -12.64 -15.58
N ASP A 227 -9.27 -12.75 -14.25
CA ASP A 227 -8.96 -14.00 -13.55
C ASP A 227 -9.95 -15.11 -13.93
N ARG A 228 -11.23 -14.78 -14.11
CA ARG A 228 -12.21 -15.71 -14.65
C ARG A 228 -11.94 -16.09 -16.10
N ALA A 229 -11.50 -15.13 -16.93
CA ALA A 229 -11.08 -15.39 -18.31
C ALA A 229 -9.91 -16.37 -18.39
N LYS A 230 -8.93 -16.31 -17.50
CA LYS A 230 -7.83 -17.29 -17.43
C LYS A 230 -8.36 -18.73 -17.25
N GLN A 231 -9.34 -18.89 -16.34
CA GLN A 231 -9.96 -20.19 -16.11
C GLN A 231 -10.71 -20.72 -17.36
N LEU A 232 -11.50 -19.84 -18.01
CA LEU A 232 -12.25 -20.19 -19.20
C LEU A 232 -11.34 -20.48 -20.42
N LEU A 233 -10.20 -19.83 -20.52
CA LEU A 233 -9.22 -20.05 -21.59
C LEU A 233 -8.57 -21.45 -21.54
N ALA A 234 -8.60 -22.14 -20.42
CA ALA A 234 -8.17 -23.53 -20.32
C ALA A 234 -9.03 -24.47 -21.17
N ASN A 235 -10.31 -24.12 -21.38
CA ASN A 235 -11.16 -24.81 -22.33
C ASN A 235 -10.86 -24.31 -23.75
N ARG A 236 -10.21 -25.16 -24.56
CA ARG A 236 -9.78 -24.83 -25.93
C ARG A 236 -10.93 -24.71 -26.92
N GLU A 237 -12.07 -25.32 -26.63
CA GLU A 237 -13.28 -25.30 -27.48
C GLU A 237 -14.02 -23.95 -27.42
N LEU A 238 -13.87 -23.18 -26.34
CA LEU A 238 -14.53 -21.91 -26.18
C LEU A 238 -13.87 -20.81 -27.02
N PRO A 239 -14.59 -20.18 -27.98
CA PRO A 239 -14.05 -19.03 -28.69
C PRO A 239 -13.71 -17.87 -27.75
N ILE A 240 -12.61 -17.16 -28.01
CA ILE A 240 -12.21 -16.01 -27.17
C ILE A 240 -13.27 -14.88 -27.24
N SER A 241 -13.95 -14.75 -28.37
CA SER A 241 -15.08 -13.83 -28.51
C SER A 241 -16.25 -14.18 -27.59
N SER A 242 -16.57 -15.48 -27.44
CA SER A 242 -17.60 -15.93 -26.51
C SER A 242 -17.22 -15.62 -25.07
N ILE A 243 -15.98 -15.92 -24.66
CA ILE A 243 -15.46 -15.56 -23.34
C ILE A 243 -15.58 -14.06 -23.08
N ALA A 244 -15.29 -13.22 -24.06
CA ALA A 244 -15.44 -11.77 -23.93
C ALA A 244 -16.89 -11.36 -23.72
N ASN A 245 -17.81 -11.93 -24.48
CA ASN A 245 -19.26 -11.66 -24.38
C ASN A 245 -19.81 -12.16 -23.05
N ASP A 246 -19.49 -13.40 -22.65
CA ASP A 246 -19.95 -14.01 -21.40
C ASP A 246 -19.51 -13.17 -20.19
N LEU A 247 -18.28 -12.67 -20.20
CA LEU A 247 -17.76 -11.80 -19.13
C LEU A 247 -18.14 -10.31 -19.33
N SER A 248 -19.11 -10.01 -20.17
CA SER A 248 -19.64 -8.65 -20.41
C SER A 248 -18.53 -7.63 -20.73
N PHE A 249 -17.53 -8.01 -21.51
CA PHE A 249 -16.67 -7.05 -22.20
C PHE A 249 -17.40 -6.53 -23.45
N SER A 250 -17.27 -5.24 -23.74
CA SER A 250 -17.93 -4.64 -24.91
C SER A 250 -17.54 -5.33 -26.24
N HIS A 251 -16.29 -5.80 -26.35
CA HIS A 251 -15.78 -6.54 -27.54
C HIS A 251 -14.58 -7.39 -27.12
N GLN A 252 -14.24 -8.37 -27.97
CA GLN A 252 -13.01 -9.19 -27.78
C GLN A 252 -11.75 -8.32 -27.68
N SER A 253 -11.66 -7.21 -28.42
CA SER A 253 -10.51 -6.29 -28.34
C SER A 253 -10.38 -5.63 -26.95
N HIS A 254 -11.50 -5.35 -26.27
CA HIS A 254 -11.51 -4.83 -24.92
C HIS A 254 -10.97 -5.86 -23.92
N LEU A 255 -11.41 -7.12 -24.01
CA LEU A 255 -10.79 -8.22 -23.25
C LEU A 255 -9.29 -8.32 -23.53
N ASN A 256 -8.88 -8.34 -24.82
CA ASN A 256 -7.46 -8.47 -25.20
C ASN A 256 -6.60 -7.35 -24.60
N TYR A 257 -7.08 -6.11 -24.62
CA TYR A 257 -6.39 -4.96 -24.04
C TYR A 257 -6.13 -5.14 -22.54
N HIS A 258 -7.19 -5.43 -21.77
CA HIS A 258 -7.07 -5.59 -20.32
C HIS A 258 -6.29 -6.84 -19.93
N PHE A 259 -6.48 -7.93 -20.65
CA PHE A 259 -5.76 -9.18 -20.42
C PHE A 259 -4.25 -8.97 -20.63
N LYS A 260 -3.85 -8.38 -21.78
CA LYS A 260 -2.44 -8.10 -22.03
C LYS A 260 -1.83 -7.17 -20.99
N ARG A 261 -2.60 -6.15 -20.55
CA ARG A 261 -2.15 -5.19 -19.54
C ARG A 261 -1.93 -5.83 -18.17
N LEU A 262 -2.79 -6.78 -17.77
CA LEU A 262 -2.75 -7.39 -16.42
C LEU A 262 -1.94 -8.69 -16.36
N VAL A 263 -1.87 -9.45 -17.47
CA VAL A 263 -1.22 -10.77 -17.53
C VAL A 263 0.12 -10.72 -18.30
N GLY A 264 0.37 -9.61 -19.02
CA GLY A 264 1.59 -9.44 -19.81
C GLY A 264 1.55 -10.08 -21.21
N THR A 265 0.56 -10.95 -21.50
CA THR A 265 0.42 -11.65 -22.78
C THR A 265 -1.03 -11.59 -23.29
N THR A 266 -1.24 -11.97 -24.57
CA THR A 266 -2.62 -11.99 -25.12
C THR A 266 -3.36 -13.25 -24.68
N PRO A 267 -4.73 -13.23 -24.64
CA PRO A 267 -5.54 -14.42 -24.36
C PRO A 267 -5.19 -15.61 -25.26
N ARG A 268 -4.94 -15.35 -26.55
CA ARG A 268 -4.55 -16.38 -27.53
C ARG A 268 -3.20 -17.02 -27.20
N SER A 269 -2.21 -16.20 -26.81
CA SER A 269 -0.89 -16.71 -26.42
C SER A 269 -0.97 -17.45 -25.09
N PHE A 270 -1.73 -16.93 -24.13
CA PHE A 270 -1.96 -17.57 -22.84
C PHE A 270 -2.59 -18.95 -22.99
N ARG A 271 -3.63 -19.09 -23.85
CA ARG A 271 -4.27 -20.40 -24.17
C ARG A 271 -3.30 -21.43 -24.73
N LYS A 272 -2.28 -21.00 -25.48
CA LYS A 272 -1.29 -21.92 -26.03
C LYS A 272 -0.31 -22.45 -24.98
N SER A 273 -0.17 -21.74 -23.85
CA SER A 273 0.73 -22.11 -22.75
C SER A 273 0.00 -22.88 -21.62
N CYS A 274 -1.33 -23.01 -21.70
CA CYS A 274 -2.14 -23.94 -20.92
C CYS A 274 -2.28 -25.26 -21.67
#